data_5f775f94e707e00e6adbe6a4a7a5ac61
#
_entry.id   5f775f94e707e00e6adbe6a4a7a5ac61
#
_cell.length_a   1.000
_cell.length_b   1.000
_cell.length_c   1.000
_cell.angle_alpha   90.00
_cell.angle_beta   90.00
_cell.angle_gamma   90.00
#
_symmetry.space_group_name_H-M   'P 1'
#
loop_
_entity.id
_entity.type
_entity.pdbx_description
1 polymer ?
#
loop_
_entity_poly.entity_id
_entity_poly.type
_entity_poly.pdbx_seq_one_letter_code
_entity_poly.pdbx_strand_id
1 'polypeptide(L)'
;MCIRDSSDGTVELGLCTADVATQAVNSTGKFEGQNCNNIKALFPIYSSIWQAMTLKSSGIEYIEDTVGQSVSVGMAASAAELCANLVYTEMGEQYPDCIKAQYLGVGEGCDAVKDGIAVAHISFGGYPQGGMLDLSNTKDAVLLKFQNATLQKILADYSYYFETSIPAGTYTGQDADVTTYGVKCLCIANGDLSDEMAYNIVKAVMENREDLVAGNSALKEMLNDDYVVGELPIEFHPGAVKYYKEAGLM
;
A
#
# COMPACT_ATOMS: atom_id res chain seq x y z
N MET A 1 -8.87 12.82 3.35
CA MET A 1 -10.27 12.36 3.39
C MET A 1 -10.35 11.25 4.43
N CYS A 2 -11.30 11.33 5.35
CA CYS A 2 -11.36 10.39 6.48
C CYS A 2 -12.41 9.30 6.16
N ILE A 3 -12.06 8.03 6.36
CA ILE A 3 -12.98 6.90 6.14
C ILE A 3 -14.26 7.03 7.01
N ARG A 4 -14.19 7.76 8.11
CA ARG A 4 -15.36 8.11 8.95
C ARG A 4 -16.35 8.94 8.17
N ASP A 5 -15.87 9.98 7.46
CA ASP A 5 -16.70 10.88 6.67
C ASP A 5 -17.42 10.12 5.54
N SER A 6 -16.78 9.06 5.00
CA SER A 6 -17.44 8.17 4.01
C SER A 6 -18.46 7.25 4.69
N SER A 7 -18.19 6.75 5.88
CA SER A 7 -19.09 5.84 6.59
C SER A 7 -20.34 6.55 7.15
N ASP A 8 -20.22 7.79 7.58
CA ASP A 8 -21.35 8.58 8.09
C ASP A 8 -22.14 9.36 7.03
N GLY A 9 -21.69 9.27 5.75
CA GLY A 9 -22.34 9.91 4.61
C GLY A 9 -22.02 11.39 4.44
N THR A 10 -21.05 11.93 5.19
CA THR A 10 -20.57 13.31 4.99
C THR A 10 -19.88 13.47 3.63
N VAL A 11 -19.26 12.39 3.14
CA VAL A 11 -18.70 12.26 1.78
C VAL A 11 -19.19 10.95 1.15
N GLU A 12 -19.66 11.01 -0.08
CA GLU A 12 -20.19 9.83 -0.78
C GLU A 12 -19.09 8.85 -1.22
N LEU A 13 -17.90 9.36 -1.55
CA LEU A 13 -16.78 8.57 -2.07
C LEU A 13 -15.51 8.79 -1.25
N GLY A 14 -14.68 7.74 -1.17
CA GLY A 14 -13.39 7.80 -0.51
C GLY A 14 -12.33 6.96 -1.21
N LEU A 15 -11.07 7.31 -0.96
CA LEU A 15 -9.93 6.47 -1.35
C LEU A 15 -9.22 6.02 -0.08
N CYS A 16 -8.98 4.72 0.04
CA CYS A 16 -8.20 4.14 1.14
C CYS A 16 -7.55 2.83 0.71
N THR A 17 -6.62 2.34 1.50
CA THR A 17 -6.05 1.01 1.33
C THR A 17 -6.98 -0.05 1.91
N ALA A 18 -6.93 -1.28 1.39
CA ALA A 18 -7.82 -2.36 1.77
C ALA A 18 -7.67 -2.77 3.24
N ASP A 19 -6.47 -2.64 3.82
CA ASP A 19 -6.22 -2.85 5.25
C ASP A 19 -7.00 -1.87 6.13
N VAL A 20 -6.96 -0.57 5.78
CA VAL A 20 -7.71 0.48 6.49
C VAL A 20 -9.22 0.28 6.34
N ALA A 21 -9.68 -0.09 5.14
CA ALA A 21 -11.09 -0.40 4.90
C ALA A 21 -11.56 -1.60 5.74
N THR A 22 -10.75 -2.66 5.79
CA THR A 22 -11.02 -3.87 6.59
C THR A 22 -11.12 -3.55 8.08
N GLN A 23 -10.17 -2.78 8.61
CA GLN A 23 -10.20 -2.35 10.02
C GLN A 23 -11.46 -1.53 10.33
N ALA A 24 -11.88 -0.66 9.41
CA ALA A 24 -13.07 0.16 9.60
C ALA A 24 -14.35 -0.69 9.62
N VAL A 25 -14.52 -1.59 8.64
CA VAL A 25 -15.69 -2.48 8.56
C VAL A 25 -15.79 -3.41 9.78
N ASN A 26 -14.64 -3.93 10.24
CA ASN A 26 -14.58 -4.86 11.37
C ASN A 26 -14.49 -4.15 12.74
N SER A 27 -14.44 -2.81 12.79
CA SER A 27 -14.26 -2.02 14.02
C SER A 27 -13.01 -2.46 14.81
N THR A 28 -11.91 -2.68 14.12
CA THR A 28 -10.61 -3.12 14.72
C THR A 28 -9.53 -2.06 14.58
N GLY A 29 -8.40 -2.26 15.25
CA GLY A 29 -7.25 -1.35 15.19
C GLY A 29 -7.64 0.08 15.59
N LYS A 30 -7.29 1.06 14.76
CA LYS A 30 -7.62 2.48 15.04
C LYS A 30 -9.11 2.82 14.94
N PHE A 31 -9.96 1.88 14.53
CA PHE A 31 -11.42 2.04 14.49
C PHE A 31 -12.13 1.27 15.60
N GLU A 32 -11.40 0.71 16.57
CA GLU A 32 -12.00 0.05 17.72
C GLU A 32 -12.96 1.00 18.47
N GLY A 33 -14.17 0.52 18.75
CA GLY A 33 -15.24 1.31 19.37
C GLY A 33 -15.86 2.39 18.48
N GLN A 34 -15.51 2.45 17.17
CA GLN A 34 -16.09 3.37 16.21
C GLN A 34 -16.99 2.61 15.23
N ASN A 35 -18.13 3.22 14.88
CA ASN A 35 -19.05 2.66 13.90
C ASN A 35 -18.70 3.21 12.50
N CYS A 36 -17.72 2.58 11.82
CA CYS A 36 -17.26 2.96 10.48
C CYS A 36 -17.51 1.85 9.45
N ASN A 37 -18.54 1.03 9.66
CA ASN A 37 -18.80 -0.18 8.87
C ASN A 37 -19.69 0.03 7.63
N ASN A 38 -20.29 1.21 7.48
CA ASN A 38 -21.17 1.52 6.34
C ASN A 38 -20.38 2.02 5.13
N ILE A 39 -19.39 1.21 4.69
CA ILE A 39 -18.62 1.44 3.49
C ILE A 39 -18.61 0.19 2.60
N LYS A 40 -18.61 0.39 1.29
CA LYS A 40 -18.54 -0.65 0.26
C LYS A 40 -17.49 -0.30 -0.77
N ALA A 41 -16.84 -1.31 -1.36
CA ALA A 41 -15.91 -1.10 -2.46
C ALA A 41 -16.65 -0.81 -3.77
N LEU A 42 -16.15 0.15 -4.53
CA LEU A 42 -16.56 0.34 -5.93
C LEU A 42 -15.59 -0.36 -6.88
N PHE A 43 -14.32 -0.11 -6.75
CA PHE A 43 -13.24 -0.71 -7.55
C PHE A 43 -11.88 -0.52 -6.86
N PRO A 44 -10.91 -1.43 -7.10
CA PRO A 44 -9.50 -1.19 -6.80
C PRO A 44 -8.89 -0.26 -7.85
N ILE A 45 -7.90 0.52 -7.44
CA ILE A 45 -7.28 1.58 -8.27
C ILE A 45 -5.85 1.19 -8.65
N TYR A 46 -4.99 0.98 -7.65
CA TYR A 46 -3.60 0.55 -7.79
C TYR A 46 -3.18 -0.16 -6.51
N SER A 47 -2.00 -0.76 -6.53
CA SER A 47 -1.43 -1.38 -5.32
C SER A 47 -0.36 -0.50 -4.70
N SER A 48 -0.43 -0.32 -3.38
CA SER A 48 0.69 0.17 -2.59
C SER A 48 1.59 -1.00 -2.23
N ILE A 49 2.88 -0.86 -2.51
CA ILE A 49 3.88 -1.91 -2.35
C ILE A 49 4.88 -1.50 -1.28
N TRP A 50 5.19 -2.40 -0.37
CA TRP A 50 6.23 -2.19 0.63
C TRP A 50 7.59 -2.19 -0.03
N GLN A 51 8.41 -1.20 0.31
CA GLN A 51 9.75 -1.00 -0.20
C GLN A 51 10.66 -0.49 0.90
N ALA A 52 11.87 -0.99 0.96
CA ALA A 52 12.92 -0.38 1.78
C ALA A 52 14.23 -0.37 1.00
N MET A 53 15.00 0.70 1.14
CA MET A 53 16.25 0.89 0.41
C MET A 53 17.37 1.28 1.35
N THR A 54 18.53 0.70 1.12
CA THR A 54 19.79 0.95 1.84
C THR A 54 20.93 1.18 0.86
N LEU A 55 22.10 1.61 1.36
CA LEU A 55 23.33 1.61 0.57
C LEU A 55 23.97 0.21 0.63
N LYS A 56 24.49 -0.29 -0.49
CA LYS A 56 25.21 -1.56 -0.57
C LYS A 56 26.41 -1.61 0.41
N SER A 57 27.03 -0.45 0.66
CA SER A 57 28.13 -0.31 1.61
C SER A 57 27.73 -0.52 3.07
N SER A 58 26.43 -0.51 3.41
CA SER A 58 25.94 -0.82 4.77
C SER A 58 26.12 -2.28 5.15
N GLY A 59 26.18 -3.18 4.15
CA GLY A 59 26.20 -4.63 4.34
C GLY A 59 24.86 -5.23 4.79
N ILE A 60 23.80 -4.43 4.86
CA ILE A 60 22.44 -4.84 5.24
C ILE A 60 21.76 -5.42 4.02
N GLU A 61 21.19 -6.61 4.12
CA GLU A 61 20.48 -7.29 3.04
C GLU A 61 18.98 -7.46 3.34
N TYR A 62 18.63 -7.71 4.59
CA TYR A 62 17.27 -7.95 5.03
C TYR A 62 16.78 -6.83 5.95
N ILE A 63 15.47 -6.59 5.98
CA ILE A 63 14.87 -5.60 6.89
C ILE A 63 15.14 -5.98 8.36
N GLU A 64 15.24 -7.26 8.66
CA GLU A 64 15.55 -7.80 9.97
C GLU A 64 16.94 -7.32 10.49
N ASP A 65 17.88 -7.06 9.59
CA ASP A 65 19.23 -6.58 9.94
C ASP A 65 19.24 -5.12 10.41
N THR A 66 18.11 -4.42 10.31
CA THR A 66 17.99 -3.02 10.72
C THR A 66 17.67 -2.82 12.20
N VAL A 67 17.39 -3.90 12.94
CA VAL A 67 17.14 -3.84 14.40
C VAL A 67 18.33 -3.20 15.12
N GLY A 68 18.06 -2.26 16.03
CA GLY A 68 19.07 -1.45 16.75
C GLY A 68 19.64 -0.27 15.95
N GLN A 69 19.33 -0.17 14.67
CA GLN A 69 19.88 0.87 13.77
C GLN A 69 18.97 2.11 13.66
N SER A 70 19.46 3.16 13.02
CA SER A 70 18.67 4.35 12.66
C SER A 70 17.96 4.10 11.33
N VAL A 71 16.63 4.13 11.30
CA VAL A 71 15.81 3.83 10.13
C VAL A 71 14.80 4.94 9.87
N SER A 72 14.71 5.43 8.64
CA SER A 72 13.63 6.32 8.21
C SER A 72 12.39 5.49 7.88
N VAL A 73 11.30 5.74 8.60
CA VAL A 73 10.08 4.93 8.58
C VAL A 73 8.89 5.63 7.92
N GLY A 74 9.13 6.75 7.23
CA GLY A 74 8.06 7.60 6.72
C GLY A 74 7.63 8.66 7.73
N MET A 75 6.75 9.57 7.33
CA MET A 75 6.18 10.57 8.25
C MET A 75 5.33 9.89 9.32
N ALA A 76 5.29 10.48 10.51
CA ALA A 76 4.47 9.99 11.61
C ALA A 76 2.99 9.80 11.18
N ALA A 77 2.41 8.67 11.55
CA ALA A 77 1.06 8.25 11.19
C ALA A 77 0.80 8.07 9.68
N SER A 78 1.85 8.04 8.86
CA SER A 78 1.74 7.69 7.43
C SER A 78 1.56 6.18 7.23
N ALA A 79 1.15 5.79 6.02
CA ALA A 79 1.07 4.37 5.65
C ALA A 79 2.43 3.66 5.77
N ALA A 80 3.53 4.34 5.42
CA ALA A 80 4.88 3.79 5.56
C ALA A 80 5.24 3.50 7.02
N GLU A 81 4.95 4.44 7.93
CA GLU A 81 5.21 4.25 9.36
C GLU A 81 4.35 3.13 9.96
N LEU A 82 3.07 3.06 9.58
CA LEU A 82 2.18 1.98 10.02
C LEU A 82 2.66 0.60 9.51
N CYS A 83 3.17 0.53 8.28
CA CYS A 83 3.76 -0.68 7.74
C CYS A 83 5.12 -1.02 8.38
N ALA A 84 5.93 -0.03 8.76
CA ALA A 84 7.13 -0.27 9.53
C ALA A 84 6.78 -0.89 10.91
N ASN A 85 5.82 -0.30 11.62
CA ASN A 85 5.31 -0.86 12.87
C ASN A 85 4.85 -2.31 12.70
N LEU A 86 4.03 -2.58 11.67
CA LEU A 86 3.59 -3.94 11.35
C LEU A 86 4.77 -4.89 11.18
N VAL A 87 5.73 -4.56 10.31
CA VAL A 87 6.87 -5.42 9.99
C VAL A 87 7.68 -5.75 11.23
N TYR A 88 8.08 -4.76 12.02
CA TYR A 88 8.86 -5.00 13.24
C TYR A 88 8.06 -5.79 14.29
N THR A 89 6.76 -5.54 14.42
CA THR A 89 5.89 -6.31 15.34
C THR A 89 5.81 -7.78 14.92
N GLU A 90 5.68 -8.06 13.61
CA GLU A 90 5.63 -9.43 13.08
C GLU A 90 6.99 -10.17 13.19
N MET A 91 8.08 -9.43 13.26
CA MET A 91 9.41 -9.95 13.63
C MET A 91 9.51 -10.30 15.12
N GLY A 92 8.55 -9.92 15.94
CA GLY A 92 8.57 -10.11 17.40
C GLY A 92 9.25 -8.98 18.17
N GLU A 93 9.49 -7.86 17.52
CA GLU A 93 10.17 -6.69 18.06
C GLU A 93 9.19 -5.67 18.66
N GLN A 94 9.65 -4.85 19.60
CA GLN A 94 8.87 -3.75 20.17
C GLN A 94 9.12 -2.45 19.41
N TYR A 95 8.27 -2.17 18.42
CA TYR A 95 8.31 -0.90 17.69
C TYR A 95 7.71 0.24 18.54
N PRO A 96 8.30 1.47 18.55
CA PRO A 96 9.49 1.86 17.79
C PRO A 96 10.82 1.63 18.53
N ASP A 97 10.82 1.06 19.74
CA ASP A 97 12.00 0.96 20.63
C ASP A 97 13.09 0.05 20.06
N CYS A 98 12.73 -0.88 19.15
CA CYS A 98 13.68 -1.77 18.49
C CYS A 98 14.61 -1.08 17.48
N ILE A 99 14.33 0.17 17.10
CA ILE A 99 15.12 0.97 16.16
C ILE A 99 15.22 2.42 16.64
N LYS A 100 16.09 3.20 16.00
CA LYS A 100 16.10 4.68 16.15
C LYS A 100 15.25 5.27 15.01
N ALA A 101 13.92 5.29 15.17
CA ALA A 101 12.99 5.71 14.15
C ALA A 101 13.17 7.20 13.76
N GLN A 102 13.31 7.46 12.45
CA GLN A 102 13.35 8.78 11.85
C GLN A 102 12.05 8.99 11.05
N TYR A 103 11.26 9.96 11.45
CA TYR A 103 9.95 10.24 10.84
C TYR A 103 10.06 11.23 9.68
N LEU A 104 10.56 10.77 8.53
CA LEU A 104 10.91 11.59 7.37
C LEU A 104 10.08 11.21 6.15
N GLY A 105 9.75 12.17 5.29
CA GLY A 105 9.16 11.89 3.99
C GLY A 105 10.11 11.13 3.06
N VAL A 106 9.61 10.64 1.92
CA VAL A 106 10.40 9.78 1.01
C VAL A 106 11.71 10.45 0.57
N GLY A 107 11.66 11.71 0.14
CA GLY A 107 12.86 12.45 -0.29
C GLY A 107 13.86 12.63 0.86
N GLU A 108 13.40 13.21 1.98
CA GLU A 108 14.23 13.45 3.16
C GLU A 108 14.79 12.16 3.77
N GLY A 109 13.98 11.06 3.75
CA GLY A 109 14.40 9.76 4.23
C GLY A 109 15.51 9.15 3.36
N CYS A 110 15.40 9.28 2.04
CA CYS A 110 16.46 8.86 1.11
C CYS A 110 17.72 9.73 1.26
N ASP A 111 17.58 11.02 1.49
CA ASP A 111 18.72 11.90 1.77
C ASP A 111 19.40 11.53 3.10
N ALA A 112 18.63 11.20 4.14
CA ALA A 112 19.18 10.68 5.39
C ALA A 112 19.99 9.38 5.20
N VAL A 113 19.60 8.52 4.27
CA VAL A 113 20.37 7.33 3.89
C VAL A 113 21.67 7.71 3.14
N LYS A 114 21.60 8.67 2.19
CA LYS A 114 22.79 9.19 1.47
C LYS A 114 23.84 9.74 2.42
N ASP A 115 23.39 10.44 3.48
CA ASP A 115 24.24 11.14 4.43
C ASP A 115 24.69 10.24 5.61
N GLY A 116 24.23 8.97 5.67
CA GLY A 116 24.56 8.04 6.73
C GLY A 116 23.88 8.33 8.08
N ILE A 117 22.84 9.16 8.10
CA ILE A 117 22.00 9.47 9.27
C ILE A 117 21.07 8.30 9.56
N ALA A 118 20.55 7.67 8.51
CA ALA A 118 19.77 6.44 8.57
C ALA A 118 20.44 5.35 7.75
N VAL A 119 20.35 4.09 8.19
CA VAL A 119 20.87 2.94 7.42
C VAL A 119 19.93 2.53 6.30
N ALA A 120 18.64 2.77 6.46
CA ALA A 120 17.61 2.45 5.47
C ALA A 120 16.45 3.45 5.53
N HIS A 121 15.71 3.54 4.41
CA HIS A 121 14.43 4.22 4.32
C HIS A 121 13.35 3.21 3.93
N ILE A 122 12.27 3.15 4.73
CA ILE A 122 11.07 2.35 4.46
C ILE A 122 10.00 3.24 3.83
N SER A 123 9.35 2.73 2.80
CA SER A 123 8.25 3.39 2.12
C SER A 123 7.14 2.40 1.75
N PHE A 124 5.93 2.92 1.57
CA PHE A 124 4.76 2.15 1.16
C PHE A 124 3.96 2.94 0.13
N GLY A 125 3.90 2.44 -1.10
CA GLY A 125 3.28 3.14 -2.22
C GLY A 125 3.60 2.51 -3.56
N GLY A 126 3.24 3.16 -4.66
CA GLY A 126 3.63 2.72 -6.01
C GLY A 126 5.15 2.73 -6.20
N TYR A 127 5.63 2.06 -7.22
CA TYR A 127 7.04 2.08 -7.64
C TYR A 127 7.17 2.42 -9.14
N PRO A 128 8.30 3.06 -9.58
CA PRO A 128 9.38 3.61 -8.75
C PRO A 128 8.95 4.88 -8.00
N GLN A 129 9.51 5.09 -6.80
CA GLN A 129 9.33 6.34 -6.04
C GLN A 129 10.48 7.30 -6.30
N GLY A 130 10.17 8.59 -6.50
CA GLY A 130 11.13 9.59 -6.94
C GLY A 130 12.38 9.70 -6.05
N GLY A 131 12.21 9.72 -4.71
CA GLY A 131 13.35 9.79 -3.78
C GLY A 131 14.23 8.54 -3.82
N MET A 132 13.62 7.34 -3.92
CA MET A 132 14.35 6.08 -4.04
C MET A 132 15.06 5.97 -5.39
N LEU A 133 14.43 6.46 -6.46
CA LEU A 133 15.03 6.51 -7.79
C LEU A 133 16.25 7.43 -7.79
N ASP A 134 16.15 8.60 -7.18
CA ASP A 134 17.28 9.52 -7.04
C ASP A 134 18.40 8.92 -6.16
N LEU A 135 18.06 8.24 -5.06
CA LEU A 135 19.04 7.52 -4.25
C LEU A 135 19.78 6.47 -5.06
N SER A 136 19.08 5.61 -5.82
CA SER A 136 19.69 4.57 -6.64
C SER A 136 20.48 5.11 -7.84
N ASN A 137 20.12 6.28 -8.36
CA ASN A 137 20.86 6.93 -9.46
C ASN A 137 22.15 7.61 -9.00
N THR A 138 22.22 8.02 -7.73
CA THR A 138 23.33 8.82 -7.20
C THR A 138 24.27 8.05 -6.28
N LYS A 139 23.82 6.89 -5.76
CA LYS A 139 24.56 6.02 -4.86
C LYS A 139 24.38 4.56 -5.28
N ASP A 140 25.29 3.69 -4.86
CA ASP A 140 25.14 2.22 -4.99
C ASP A 140 24.14 1.75 -3.91
N ALA A 141 22.84 1.88 -4.22
CA ALA A 141 21.75 1.55 -3.34
C ALA A 141 21.08 0.24 -3.76
N VAL A 142 20.50 -0.47 -2.79
CA VAL A 142 19.79 -1.74 -3.00
C VAL A 142 18.50 -1.77 -2.21
N LEU A 143 17.49 -2.47 -2.75
CA LEU A 143 16.28 -2.79 -2.01
C LEU A 143 16.59 -3.85 -0.94
N LEU A 144 16.06 -3.63 0.26
CA LEU A 144 16.04 -4.64 1.30
C LEU A 144 15.02 -5.73 0.99
N LYS A 145 15.34 -6.94 1.38
CA LYS A 145 14.48 -8.12 1.28
C LYS A 145 13.84 -8.42 2.63
N PHE A 146 12.86 -9.28 2.62
CA PHE A 146 12.37 -9.98 3.79
C PHE A 146 13.06 -11.34 3.94
N GLN A 147 13.32 -11.78 5.16
CA GLN A 147 13.45 -13.20 5.42
C GLN A 147 12.10 -13.88 5.17
N ASN A 148 12.12 -15.07 4.58
CA ASN A 148 10.88 -15.74 4.17
C ASN A 148 9.89 -15.92 5.31
N ALA A 149 10.37 -16.19 6.53
CA ALA A 149 9.52 -16.38 7.70
C ALA A 149 8.70 -15.13 8.05
N THR A 150 9.30 -13.93 8.01
CA THR A 150 8.62 -12.66 8.29
C THR A 150 7.56 -12.37 7.23
N LEU A 151 7.91 -12.50 5.94
CA LEU A 151 6.97 -12.23 4.85
C LEU A 151 5.77 -13.19 4.91
N GLN A 152 6.02 -14.49 5.06
CA GLN A 152 4.95 -15.49 5.12
C GLN A 152 4.04 -15.29 6.35
N LYS A 153 4.58 -14.85 7.48
CA LYS A 153 3.79 -14.51 8.65
C LYS A 153 2.86 -13.33 8.40
N ILE A 154 3.38 -12.25 7.80
CA ILE A 154 2.56 -11.08 7.41
C ILE A 154 1.41 -11.51 6.49
N LEU A 155 1.69 -12.34 5.47
CA LEU A 155 0.68 -12.80 4.51
C LEU A 155 -0.35 -13.75 5.14
N ALA A 156 0.03 -14.54 6.13
CA ALA A 156 -0.87 -15.44 6.83
C ALA A 156 -1.79 -14.73 7.82
N ASP A 157 -1.26 -13.73 8.54
CA ASP A 157 -1.98 -13.05 9.61
C ASP A 157 -2.90 -11.91 9.08
N TYR A 158 -2.62 -11.41 7.86
CA TYR A 158 -3.34 -10.26 7.28
C TYR A 158 -3.81 -10.55 5.85
N SER A 159 -5.01 -11.07 5.69
CA SER A 159 -5.60 -11.48 4.41
C SER A 159 -5.78 -10.38 3.36
N TYR A 160 -5.64 -9.13 3.73
CA TYR A 160 -5.68 -7.99 2.82
C TYR A 160 -4.34 -7.65 2.17
N TYR A 161 -3.24 -8.27 2.62
CA TYR A 161 -1.95 -8.20 1.94
C TYR A 161 -1.77 -9.38 0.98
N PHE A 162 -1.04 -9.15 -0.09
CA PHE A 162 -0.71 -10.16 -1.08
C PHE A 162 0.78 -10.12 -1.41
N GLU A 163 1.35 -11.29 -1.72
CA GLU A 163 2.73 -11.39 -2.18
C GLU A 163 2.86 -10.80 -3.58
N THR A 164 3.92 -10.04 -3.78
CA THR A 164 4.26 -9.44 -5.07
C THR A 164 5.78 -9.26 -5.18
N SER A 165 6.23 -8.73 -6.32
CA SER A 165 7.64 -8.40 -6.53
C SER A 165 7.80 -7.02 -7.15
N ILE A 166 8.88 -6.35 -6.77
CA ILE A 166 9.37 -5.16 -7.48
C ILE A 166 10.28 -5.68 -8.60
N PRO A 167 9.90 -5.51 -9.88
CA PRO A 167 10.63 -6.09 -10.99
C PRO A 167 12.08 -5.59 -11.11
N ALA A 168 12.96 -6.44 -11.57
CA ALA A 168 14.32 -6.05 -11.94
C ALA A 168 14.33 -4.83 -12.87
N GLY A 169 15.31 -3.94 -12.69
CA GLY A 169 15.42 -2.70 -13.47
C GLY A 169 14.46 -1.58 -13.04
N THR A 170 13.64 -1.76 -11.99
CA THR A 170 12.82 -0.68 -11.43
C THR A 170 13.69 0.44 -10.85
N TYR A 171 14.78 0.08 -10.20
CA TYR A 171 15.78 1.00 -9.66
C TYR A 171 17.15 0.72 -10.24
N THR A 172 18.01 1.73 -10.32
CA THR A 172 19.37 1.58 -10.84
C THR A 172 20.17 0.58 -10.00
N GLY A 173 20.79 -0.40 -10.65
CA GLY A 173 21.56 -1.46 -9.99
C GLY A 173 20.73 -2.60 -9.39
N GLN A 174 19.42 -2.63 -9.64
CA GLN A 174 18.55 -3.74 -9.28
C GLN A 174 18.50 -4.77 -10.41
N ASP A 175 19.29 -5.84 -10.29
CA ASP A 175 19.48 -6.87 -11.34
C ASP A 175 18.46 -8.02 -11.24
N ALA A 176 17.69 -8.09 -10.14
CA ALA A 176 16.73 -9.16 -9.90
C ALA A 176 15.43 -8.60 -9.29
N ASP A 177 14.35 -9.37 -9.44
CA ASP A 177 13.09 -9.10 -8.76
C ASP A 177 13.29 -9.18 -7.24
N VAL A 178 12.62 -8.29 -6.51
CA VAL A 178 12.63 -8.30 -5.04
C VAL A 178 11.23 -8.62 -4.55
N THR A 179 11.06 -9.82 -3.95
CA THR A 179 9.79 -10.27 -3.39
C THR A 179 9.44 -9.45 -2.14
N THR A 180 8.20 -9.03 -2.06
CA THR A 180 7.64 -8.18 -1.01
C THR A 180 6.14 -8.39 -0.90
N TYR A 181 5.44 -7.52 -0.17
CA TYR A 181 3.99 -7.54 -0.09
C TYR A 181 3.38 -6.21 -0.53
N GLY A 182 2.12 -6.27 -0.92
CA GLY A 182 1.33 -5.11 -1.32
C GLY A 182 -0.08 -5.15 -0.75
N VAL A 183 -0.77 -4.02 -0.88
CA VAL A 183 -2.19 -3.87 -0.56
C VAL A 183 -2.88 -3.10 -1.67
N LYS A 184 -4.10 -3.52 -2.03
CA LYS A 184 -4.92 -2.77 -2.99
C LYS A 184 -5.37 -1.44 -2.40
N CYS A 185 -5.28 -0.36 -3.16
CA CYS A 185 -5.94 0.90 -2.88
C CYS A 185 -7.32 0.87 -3.54
N LEU A 186 -8.34 1.22 -2.77
CA LEU A 186 -9.74 1.08 -3.15
C LEU A 186 -10.40 2.45 -3.29
N CYS A 187 -11.26 2.60 -4.29
CA CYS A 187 -12.35 3.55 -4.23
C CYS A 187 -13.49 2.90 -3.47
N ILE A 188 -13.89 3.55 -2.38
CA ILE A 188 -15.00 3.13 -1.52
C ILE A 188 -16.15 4.13 -1.63
N ALA A 189 -17.35 3.67 -1.37
CA ALA A 189 -18.54 4.51 -1.25
C ALA A 189 -19.20 4.31 0.11
N ASN A 190 -20.01 5.30 0.54
CA ASN A 190 -21.00 5.09 1.59
C ASN A 190 -21.95 3.96 1.16
N GLY A 191 -22.29 3.05 2.08
CA GLY A 191 -23.16 1.91 1.79
C GLY A 191 -24.60 2.29 1.42
N ASP A 192 -25.03 3.51 1.77
CA ASP A 192 -26.36 4.05 1.43
C ASP A 192 -26.37 4.82 0.10
N LEU A 193 -25.24 4.90 -0.61
CA LEU A 193 -25.21 5.44 -1.98
C LEU A 193 -26.18 4.63 -2.84
N SER A 194 -26.98 5.29 -3.70
CA SER A 194 -27.93 4.54 -4.53
C SER A 194 -27.21 3.59 -5.50
N ASP A 195 -27.82 2.41 -5.73
CA ASP A 195 -27.28 1.42 -6.68
C ASP A 195 -27.09 2.02 -8.08
N GLU A 196 -27.99 2.90 -8.50
CA GLU A 196 -27.88 3.60 -9.78
C GLU A 196 -26.65 4.51 -9.83
N MET A 197 -26.39 5.29 -8.79
CA MET A 197 -25.23 6.17 -8.73
C MET A 197 -23.93 5.35 -8.70
N ALA A 198 -23.85 4.34 -7.83
CA ALA A 198 -22.70 3.46 -7.75
C ALA A 198 -22.42 2.75 -9.09
N TYR A 199 -23.47 2.24 -9.76
CA TYR A 199 -23.38 1.65 -11.10
C TYR A 199 -22.80 2.65 -12.11
N ASN A 200 -23.33 3.86 -12.15
CA ASN A 200 -22.91 4.88 -13.12
C ASN A 200 -21.46 5.33 -12.88
N ILE A 201 -21.03 5.44 -11.63
CA ILE A 201 -19.63 5.77 -11.28
C ILE A 201 -18.69 4.65 -11.76
N VAL A 202 -19.00 3.40 -11.44
CA VAL A 202 -18.18 2.25 -11.85
C VAL A 202 -18.13 2.15 -13.36
N LYS A 203 -19.27 2.27 -14.03
CA LYS A 203 -19.38 2.28 -15.50
C LYS A 203 -18.50 3.36 -16.12
N ALA A 204 -18.62 4.60 -15.65
CA ALA A 204 -17.84 5.71 -16.18
C ALA A 204 -16.33 5.49 -16.05
N VAL A 205 -15.87 4.93 -14.93
CA VAL A 205 -14.46 4.63 -14.70
C VAL A 205 -14.00 3.44 -15.55
N MET A 206 -14.74 2.35 -15.54
CA MET A 206 -14.36 1.11 -16.23
C MET A 206 -14.34 1.27 -17.76
N GLU A 207 -15.29 2.01 -18.33
CA GLU A 207 -15.34 2.27 -19.77
C GLU A 207 -14.26 3.24 -20.26
N ASN A 208 -13.61 3.98 -19.35
CA ASN A 208 -12.54 4.94 -19.66
C ASN A 208 -11.20 4.57 -19.02
N ARG A 209 -10.97 3.29 -18.67
CA ARG A 209 -9.74 2.83 -18.01
C ARG A 209 -8.47 3.14 -18.81
N GLU A 210 -8.53 2.97 -20.13
CA GLU A 210 -7.39 3.24 -21.02
C GLU A 210 -6.97 4.72 -20.98
N ASP A 211 -7.92 5.63 -21.01
CA ASP A 211 -7.66 7.08 -20.93
C ASP A 211 -7.09 7.46 -19.55
N LEU A 212 -7.62 6.86 -18.48
CA LEU A 212 -7.11 7.07 -17.12
C LEU A 212 -5.66 6.60 -16.99
N VAL A 213 -5.33 5.44 -17.54
CA VAL A 213 -3.96 4.88 -17.52
C VAL A 213 -3.03 5.69 -18.43
N ALA A 214 -3.51 6.18 -19.57
CA ALA A 214 -2.73 7.08 -20.42
C ALA A 214 -2.38 8.39 -19.70
N GLY A 215 -3.29 8.90 -18.87
CA GLY A 215 -3.05 10.07 -18.02
C GLY A 215 -2.17 9.79 -16.78
N ASN A 216 -2.22 8.60 -16.25
CA ASN A 216 -1.44 8.19 -15.08
C ASN A 216 -1.11 6.69 -15.12
N SER A 217 0.11 6.35 -15.48
CA SER A 217 0.59 4.96 -15.60
C SER A 217 0.56 4.15 -14.28
N ALA A 218 0.45 4.81 -13.12
CA ALA A 218 0.28 4.12 -11.85
C ALA A 218 -1.05 3.33 -11.79
N LEU A 219 -2.02 3.67 -12.64
CA LEU A 219 -3.33 3.03 -12.72
C LEU A 219 -3.35 1.78 -13.62
N LYS A 220 -2.20 1.35 -14.16
CA LYS A 220 -2.09 0.25 -15.15
C LYS A 220 -2.77 -1.06 -14.71
N GLU A 221 -2.82 -1.33 -13.40
CA GLU A 221 -3.47 -2.53 -12.85
C GLU A 221 -4.98 -2.55 -13.13
N MET A 222 -5.61 -1.37 -13.31
CA MET A 222 -7.04 -1.28 -13.66
C MET A 222 -7.36 -1.85 -15.04
N LEU A 223 -6.38 -2.08 -15.93
CA LEU A 223 -6.58 -2.74 -17.22
C LEU A 223 -6.69 -4.26 -17.11
N ASN A 224 -6.36 -4.82 -15.94
CA ASN A 224 -6.50 -6.25 -15.67
C ASN A 224 -7.85 -6.51 -14.99
N ASP A 225 -8.74 -7.22 -15.68
CA ASP A 225 -10.07 -7.53 -15.16
C ASP A 225 -10.02 -8.37 -13.89
N ASP A 226 -9.13 -9.36 -13.79
CA ASP A 226 -8.94 -10.17 -12.58
C ASP A 226 -8.49 -9.33 -11.37
N TYR A 227 -7.74 -8.26 -11.62
CA TYR A 227 -7.39 -7.31 -10.56
C TYR A 227 -8.59 -6.50 -10.07
N VAL A 228 -9.43 -6.06 -11.02
CA VAL A 228 -10.59 -5.19 -10.75
C VAL A 228 -11.69 -5.92 -9.98
N VAL A 229 -12.03 -7.15 -10.41
CA VAL A 229 -13.13 -7.91 -9.79
C VAL A 229 -12.65 -9.02 -8.86
N GLY A 230 -11.33 -9.14 -8.66
CA GLY A 230 -10.73 -10.12 -7.77
C GLY A 230 -11.15 -9.90 -6.31
N GLU A 231 -10.87 -10.89 -5.49
CA GLU A 231 -11.22 -10.88 -4.08
C GLU A 231 -10.75 -9.61 -3.36
N LEU A 232 -11.66 -9.01 -2.61
CA LEU A 232 -11.42 -7.86 -1.73
C LEU A 232 -11.83 -8.23 -0.30
N PRO A 233 -11.17 -7.66 0.72
CA PRO A 233 -11.50 -7.96 2.11
C PRO A 233 -12.76 -7.24 2.62
N ILE A 234 -13.37 -6.39 1.79
CA ILE A 234 -14.68 -5.76 2.03
C ILE A 234 -15.59 -6.01 0.82
N GLU A 235 -16.89 -6.00 1.06
CA GLU A 235 -17.87 -6.25 0.01
C GLU A 235 -17.92 -5.13 -1.03
N PHE A 236 -18.16 -5.50 -2.29
CA PHE A 236 -18.52 -4.55 -3.33
C PHE A 236 -19.91 -3.96 -3.09
N HIS A 237 -20.10 -2.71 -3.51
CA HIS A 237 -21.40 -2.07 -3.55
C HIS A 237 -22.32 -2.81 -4.54
N PRO A 238 -23.63 -3.01 -4.20
CA PRO A 238 -24.54 -3.72 -5.11
C PRO A 238 -24.60 -3.14 -6.53
N GLY A 239 -24.57 -1.81 -6.67
CA GLY A 239 -24.49 -1.14 -7.97
C GLY A 239 -23.21 -1.45 -8.76
N ALA A 240 -22.07 -1.59 -8.07
CA ALA A 240 -20.82 -2.02 -8.69
C ALA A 240 -20.92 -3.46 -9.19
N VAL A 241 -21.42 -4.37 -8.35
CA VAL A 241 -21.66 -5.79 -8.72
C VAL A 241 -22.57 -5.90 -9.93
N LYS A 242 -23.63 -5.08 -9.99
CA LYS A 242 -24.54 -5.05 -11.14
C LYS A 242 -23.80 -4.70 -12.42
N TYR A 243 -23.00 -3.66 -12.42
CA TYR A 243 -22.19 -3.28 -13.58
C TYR A 243 -21.24 -4.41 -13.99
N TYR A 244 -20.49 -4.97 -13.07
CA TYR A 244 -19.50 -6.02 -13.38
C TYR A 244 -20.15 -7.26 -14.00
N LYS A 245 -21.34 -7.66 -13.52
CA LYS A 245 -22.10 -8.76 -14.11
C LYS A 245 -22.60 -8.43 -15.53
N GLU A 246 -23.11 -7.24 -15.75
CA GLU A 246 -23.57 -6.80 -17.07
C GLU A 246 -22.43 -6.66 -18.07
N ALA A 247 -21.23 -6.27 -17.60
CA ALA A 247 -20.01 -6.19 -18.40
C ALA A 247 -19.33 -7.55 -18.63
N GLY A 248 -19.82 -8.63 -18.01
CA GLY A 248 -19.24 -9.98 -18.13
C GLY A 248 -17.91 -10.16 -17.40
N LEU A 249 -17.64 -9.33 -16.39
CA LEU A 249 -16.42 -9.39 -15.58
C LEU A 249 -16.58 -10.30 -14.34
N MET A 250 -17.82 -10.48 -13.85
CA MET A 250 -18.20 -11.39 -12.76
C MET A 250 -19.20 -12.45 -13.21
#